data_3f62ec7b7b0915b70bff21b50168559b
#
_entry.id   3f62ec7b7b0915b70bff21b50168559b
#
_cell.length_a   1.000
_cell.length_b   1.000
_cell.length_c   1.000
_cell.angle_alpha   90.00
_cell.angle_beta   90.00
_cell.angle_gamma   90.00
#
_symmetry.space_group_name_H-M   'P 1'
#
loop_
_entity.id
_entity.type
_entity.pdbx_description
1 polymer ?
#
loop_
_entity_poly.entity_id
_entity_poly.type
_entity_poly.pdbx_seq_one_letter_code
_entity_poly.pdbx_strand_id
1 'polypeptide(L)'
;FLNEDWVLNGDLTPEQTRGREIVEALAHCGECHTPRNALGGMDTARWMAGAPNPSGEGTIPNITPAKLTWSEGEIVSYLTSGFTPEYDSVGGHMVHVVENMAKLPQSDRQAVAAYLKAIPAVE
;
A
#
# COMPACT_ATOMS: atom_id res chain seq x y z
N PHE A 1 2.99 -20.17 1.72
CA PHE A 1 2.10 -19.56 2.69
C PHE A 1 0.66 -19.68 2.23
N LEU A 2 -0.30 -19.43 3.09
CA LEU A 2 -1.67 -19.85 2.84
C LEU A 2 -2.59 -18.67 2.55
N ASN A 3 -3.51 -18.87 1.60
CA ASN A 3 -4.40 -17.82 1.13
C ASN A 3 -5.42 -17.39 2.17
N GLU A 4 -5.75 -18.29 3.09
CA GLU A 4 -6.74 -17.94 4.11
C GLU A 4 -6.23 -16.89 5.10
N ASP A 5 -4.95 -16.55 5.03
CA ASP A 5 -4.36 -15.54 5.91
C ASP A 5 -4.40 -14.14 5.31
N TRP A 6 -5.16 -13.94 4.25
CA TRP A 6 -5.30 -12.62 3.64
C TRP A 6 -5.91 -11.62 4.64
N VAL A 7 -5.40 -10.39 4.63
CA VAL A 7 -5.95 -9.31 5.46
C VAL A 7 -7.28 -8.82 4.89
N LEU A 8 -7.32 -8.57 3.57
CA LEU A 8 -8.55 -8.14 2.92
C LEU A 8 -9.31 -9.36 2.42
N ASN A 9 -10.52 -9.55 2.92
CA ASN A 9 -11.37 -10.68 2.56
C ASN A 9 -12.72 -10.21 2.08
N GLY A 10 -13.56 -11.14 1.63
CA GLY A 10 -14.91 -10.86 1.17
C GLY A 10 -15.00 -10.98 -0.34
N ASP A 11 -16.06 -10.40 -0.89
CA ASP A 11 -16.31 -10.46 -2.33
C ASP A 11 -15.49 -9.40 -3.04
N LEU A 12 -14.39 -9.81 -3.64
CA LEU A 12 -13.48 -8.90 -4.32
C LEU A 12 -13.66 -9.02 -5.83
N THR A 13 -13.51 -7.90 -6.54
CA THR A 13 -13.43 -7.94 -8.00
C THR A 13 -12.14 -8.64 -8.40
N PRO A 14 -12.04 -9.12 -9.66
CA PRO A 14 -10.77 -9.69 -10.12
C PRO A 14 -9.60 -8.72 -9.97
N GLU A 15 -9.82 -7.43 -10.21
CA GLU A 15 -8.78 -6.43 -10.06
C GLU A 15 -8.35 -6.29 -8.59
N GLN A 16 -9.31 -6.25 -7.67
CA GLN A 16 -9.01 -6.18 -6.23
C GLN A 16 -8.29 -7.44 -5.76
N THR A 17 -8.66 -8.60 -6.30
CA THR A 17 -8.00 -9.86 -5.96
C THR A 17 -6.53 -9.83 -6.39
N ARG A 18 -6.27 -9.32 -7.60
CA ARG A 18 -4.88 -9.19 -8.06
C ARG A 18 -4.11 -8.18 -7.22
N GLY A 19 -4.75 -7.08 -6.86
CA GLY A 19 -4.13 -6.07 -5.98
C GLY A 19 -3.76 -6.68 -4.63
N ARG A 20 -4.64 -7.51 -4.07
CA ARG A 20 -4.36 -8.21 -2.82
C ARG A 20 -3.11 -9.09 -2.95
N GLU A 21 -2.98 -9.85 -4.03
CA GLU A 21 -1.79 -10.65 -4.25
C GLU A 21 -0.52 -9.81 -4.25
N ILE A 22 -0.56 -8.70 -4.97
CA ILE A 22 0.61 -7.85 -5.09
C ILE A 22 0.95 -7.20 -3.76
N VAL A 23 -0.03 -6.59 -3.11
CA VAL A 23 0.21 -5.81 -1.89
C VAL A 23 0.53 -6.70 -0.71
N GLU A 24 -0.21 -7.79 -0.53
CA GLU A 24 -0.05 -8.61 0.67
C GLU A 24 1.00 -9.69 0.52
N ALA A 25 1.20 -10.24 -0.69
CA ALA A 25 2.08 -11.38 -0.86
C ALA A 25 3.40 -11.06 -1.56
N LEU A 26 3.41 -10.10 -2.48
CA LEU A 26 4.59 -9.86 -3.31
C LEU A 26 5.37 -8.63 -2.89
N ALA A 27 4.70 -7.50 -2.66
CA ALA A 27 5.36 -6.24 -2.37
C ALA A 27 5.47 -5.94 -0.88
N HIS A 28 4.64 -6.57 -0.07
CA HIS A 28 4.67 -6.43 1.40
C HIS A 28 4.53 -4.99 1.89
N CYS A 29 3.64 -4.23 1.27
CA CYS A 29 3.44 -2.82 1.64
C CYS A 29 3.09 -2.66 3.12
N GLY A 30 2.34 -3.60 3.67
CA GLY A 30 1.95 -3.57 5.08
C GLY A 30 3.11 -3.69 6.04
N GLU A 31 4.25 -4.25 5.61
CA GLU A 31 5.42 -4.35 6.48
C GLU A 31 5.87 -2.98 6.97
N CYS A 32 5.77 -1.97 6.13
CA CYS A 32 6.17 -0.61 6.47
C CYS A 32 4.98 0.27 6.84
N HIS A 33 3.84 0.10 6.17
CA HIS A 33 2.70 1.01 6.31
C HIS A 33 1.72 0.62 7.42
N THR A 34 1.98 -0.43 8.17
CA THR A 34 1.09 -0.87 9.25
C THR A 34 1.80 -0.79 10.59
N PRO A 35 1.15 -0.23 11.63
CA PRO A 35 1.79 -0.13 12.93
C PRO A 35 1.96 -1.51 13.58
N ARG A 36 2.87 -1.60 14.52
CA ARG A 36 3.14 -2.84 15.24
C ARG A 36 2.41 -2.85 16.58
N ASN A 37 2.01 -4.04 17.03
CA ASN A 37 1.46 -4.19 18.36
C ASN A 37 2.61 -4.36 19.36
N ALA A 38 2.25 -4.58 20.64
CA ALA A 38 3.24 -4.68 21.72
C ALA A 38 4.21 -5.84 21.54
N LEU A 39 3.83 -6.84 20.76
CA LEU A 39 4.68 -8.02 20.52
C LEU A 39 5.48 -7.92 19.23
N GLY A 40 5.41 -6.77 18.54
CA GLY A 40 6.15 -6.56 17.31
C GLY A 40 5.46 -7.08 16.05
N GLY A 41 4.27 -7.65 16.17
CA GLY A 41 3.51 -8.10 15.02
C GLY A 41 2.74 -6.95 14.38
N MET A 42 2.34 -7.13 13.12
CA MET A 42 1.53 -6.12 12.45
C MET A 42 0.15 -6.04 13.09
N ASP A 43 -0.29 -4.82 13.38
CA ASP A 43 -1.63 -4.59 13.92
C ASP A 43 -2.61 -4.52 12.75
N THR A 44 -3.18 -5.66 12.37
CA THR A 44 -4.04 -5.73 11.19
C THR A 44 -5.38 -5.02 11.38
N ALA A 45 -5.76 -4.69 12.62
CA ALA A 45 -6.94 -3.85 12.86
C ALA A 45 -6.69 -2.41 12.38
N ARG A 46 -5.42 -2.04 12.20
CA ARG A 46 -5.01 -0.74 11.68
C ARG A 46 -4.20 -0.91 10.40
N TRP A 47 -4.61 -1.85 9.58
CA TRP A 47 -3.92 -2.21 8.34
C TRP A 47 -3.70 -0.99 7.46
N MET A 48 -2.46 -0.74 7.10
CA MET A 48 -2.02 0.38 6.25
C MET A 48 -2.23 1.76 6.88
N ALA A 49 -2.40 1.83 8.19
CA ALA A 49 -2.66 3.11 8.87
C ALA A 49 -1.40 3.93 9.15
N GLY A 50 -0.24 3.47 8.69
CA GLY A 50 1.01 4.17 8.89
C GLY A 50 1.75 3.71 10.13
N ALA A 51 3.00 4.10 10.25
CA ALA A 51 3.86 3.66 11.35
C ALA A 51 5.04 4.61 11.51
N PRO A 52 5.70 4.60 12.68
CA PRO A 52 6.98 5.30 12.79
C PRO A 52 8.00 4.71 11.81
N ASN A 53 8.82 5.56 11.23
CA ASN A 53 9.85 5.09 10.30
C ASN A 53 10.90 4.29 11.09
N PRO A 54 11.20 3.05 10.66
CA PRO A 54 12.22 2.25 11.36
C PRO A 54 13.60 2.89 11.43
N SER A 55 13.91 3.81 10.50
CA SER A 55 15.19 4.51 10.53
C SER A 55 15.24 5.57 11.63
N GLY A 56 14.14 5.82 12.33
CA GLY A 56 14.11 6.75 13.45
C GLY A 56 13.68 8.16 13.10
N GLU A 57 13.48 8.47 11.83
CA GLU A 57 13.10 9.81 11.40
C GLU A 57 11.78 9.79 10.65
N GLY A 58 10.84 10.59 11.12
CA GLY A 58 9.57 10.76 10.45
C GLY A 58 8.63 9.58 10.61
N THR A 59 7.58 9.60 9.83
CA THR A 59 6.56 8.54 9.85
C THR A 59 6.31 8.02 8.45
N ILE A 60 5.95 6.74 8.38
CA ILE A 60 5.48 6.14 7.15
C ILE A 60 3.98 6.42 7.09
N PRO A 61 3.47 6.97 5.98
CA PRO A 61 2.11 7.51 5.97
C PRO A 61 1.01 6.46 6.02
N ASN A 62 -0.13 6.91 6.50
CA ASN A 62 -1.39 6.17 6.43
C ASN A 62 -1.87 6.21 4.98
N ILE A 63 -2.02 5.02 4.37
CA ILE A 63 -2.48 4.92 2.98
C ILE A 63 -3.85 4.26 2.87
N THR A 64 -4.62 4.27 3.97
CA THR A 64 -6.03 3.86 3.89
C THR A 64 -6.86 4.98 3.26
N PRO A 65 -8.09 4.67 2.82
CA PRO A 65 -8.95 5.71 2.22
C PRO A 65 -9.24 6.91 3.13
N ALA A 66 -9.04 6.77 4.44
CA ALA A 66 -9.26 7.90 5.36
C ALA A 66 -8.23 9.01 5.13
N LYS A 67 -7.02 8.68 4.72
CA LYS A 67 -5.94 9.65 4.59
C LYS A 67 -5.40 9.75 3.16
N LEU A 68 -5.37 8.64 2.42
CA LEU A 68 -4.92 8.67 1.04
C LEU A 68 -6.13 8.98 0.16
N THR A 69 -6.29 10.26 -0.17
CA THR A 69 -7.46 10.72 -0.91
C THR A 69 -7.22 10.82 -2.42
N TRP A 70 -6.06 10.39 -2.88
CA TRP A 70 -5.74 10.37 -4.30
C TRP A 70 -6.71 9.48 -5.06
N SER A 71 -7.00 9.84 -6.31
CA SER A 71 -7.76 8.96 -7.20
C SER A 71 -6.92 7.73 -7.55
N GLU A 72 -7.59 6.70 -8.10
CA GLU A 72 -6.85 5.52 -8.57
C GLU A 72 -5.81 5.90 -9.60
N GLY A 73 -6.16 6.81 -10.52
CA GLY A 73 -5.21 7.27 -11.54
C GLY A 73 -3.99 7.96 -10.93
N GLU A 74 -4.20 8.73 -9.87
CA GLU A 74 -3.10 9.40 -9.18
C GLU A 74 -2.19 8.39 -8.47
N ILE A 75 -2.76 7.35 -7.88
CA ILE A 75 -1.98 6.29 -7.26
C ILE A 75 -1.14 5.57 -8.32
N VAL A 76 -1.75 5.23 -9.45
CA VAL A 76 -1.04 4.56 -10.55
C VAL A 76 0.10 5.46 -11.05
N SER A 77 -0.16 6.75 -11.21
CA SER A 77 0.85 7.70 -11.67
C SER A 77 2.04 7.74 -10.70
N TYR A 78 1.77 7.80 -9.40
CA TYR A 78 2.83 7.80 -8.39
C TYR A 78 3.66 6.51 -8.46
N LEU A 79 3.01 5.35 -8.59
CA LEU A 79 3.71 4.08 -8.66
C LEU A 79 4.46 3.90 -9.98
N THR A 80 4.19 4.73 -10.97
CA THR A 80 4.87 4.68 -12.26
C THR A 80 6.05 5.63 -12.32
N SER A 81 5.84 6.88 -11.88
CA SER A 81 6.83 7.95 -12.07
C SER A 81 7.47 8.42 -10.78
N GLY A 82 6.87 8.12 -9.63
CA GLY A 82 7.37 8.60 -8.35
C GLY A 82 6.95 10.01 -8.00
N PHE A 83 6.04 10.61 -8.78
CA PHE A 83 5.56 11.97 -8.48
C PHE A 83 4.17 11.94 -7.86
N THR A 84 4.00 12.74 -6.80
CA THR A 84 2.69 12.93 -6.18
C THR A 84 1.82 13.84 -7.05
N PRO A 85 0.51 13.94 -6.77
CA PRO A 85 -0.34 14.90 -7.49
C PRO A 85 0.13 16.34 -7.38
N GLU A 86 0.89 16.69 -6.33
CA GLU A 86 1.46 18.02 -6.14
C GLU A 86 2.83 18.15 -6.78
N TYR A 87 3.26 17.14 -7.52
CA TYR A 87 4.56 17.09 -8.20
C TYR A 87 5.77 17.03 -7.27
N ASP A 88 5.56 16.59 -6.03
CA ASP A 88 6.69 16.22 -5.16
C ASP A 88 7.18 14.84 -5.57
N SER A 89 8.48 14.61 -5.41
CA SER A 89 9.06 13.33 -5.80
C SER A 89 9.07 12.35 -4.61
N VAL A 90 9.07 11.05 -4.97
CA VAL A 90 9.19 9.99 -3.99
C VAL A 90 10.54 10.08 -3.28
N GLY A 91 10.55 9.71 -1.99
CA GLY A 91 11.78 9.68 -1.21
C GLY A 91 11.87 8.45 -0.35
N GLY A 92 13.00 8.31 0.35
CA GLY A 92 13.23 7.22 1.29
C GLY A 92 13.16 5.85 0.63
N HIS A 93 12.67 4.89 1.40
CA HIS A 93 12.59 3.51 0.92
C HIS A 93 11.59 3.32 -0.21
N MET A 94 10.64 4.24 -0.38
CA MET A 94 9.67 4.12 -1.47
C MET A 94 10.30 4.30 -2.85
N VAL A 95 11.49 4.87 -2.94
CA VAL A 95 12.20 4.98 -4.23
C VAL A 95 12.32 3.59 -4.87
N HIS A 96 12.77 2.60 -4.10
CA HIS A 96 12.94 1.24 -4.63
C HIS A 96 11.61 0.57 -4.92
N VAL A 97 10.59 0.84 -4.11
CA VAL A 97 9.26 0.30 -4.33
C VAL A 97 8.71 0.81 -5.66
N VAL A 98 8.81 2.12 -5.90
CA VAL A 98 8.34 2.71 -7.15
C VAL A 98 9.14 2.17 -8.34
N GLU A 99 10.47 2.06 -8.22
CA GLU A 99 11.27 1.51 -9.30
C GLU A 99 10.82 0.10 -9.68
N ASN A 100 10.53 -0.72 -8.69
CA ASN A 100 10.10 -2.10 -8.95
C ASN A 100 8.66 -2.14 -9.48
N MET A 101 7.76 -1.33 -8.93
CA MET A 101 6.38 -1.28 -9.40
C MET A 101 6.30 -0.80 -10.85
N ALA A 102 7.18 0.11 -11.24
CA ALA A 102 7.19 0.62 -12.61
C ALA A 102 7.55 -0.45 -13.64
N LYS A 103 8.19 -1.53 -13.20
CA LYS A 103 8.54 -2.64 -14.09
C LYS A 103 7.39 -3.60 -14.34
N LEU A 104 6.33 -3.52 -13.54
CA LEU A 104 5.15 -4.37 -13.71
C LEU A 104 4.23 -3.81 -14.79
N PRO A 105 3.35 -4.64 -15.36
CA PRO A 105 2.33 -4.11 -16.28
C PRO A 105 1.48 -3.06 -15.58
N GLN A 106 1.00 -2.09 -16.35
CA GLN A 106 0.14 -1.04 -15.79
C GLN A 106 -1.10 -1.63 -15.12
N SER A 107 -1.64 -2.73 -15.64
CA SER A 107 -2.79 -3.39 -15.03
C SER A 107 -2.52 -3.82 -13.60
N ASP A 108 -1.28 -4.19 -13.28
CA ASP A 108 -0.91 -4.55 -11.91
C ASP A 108 -0.90 -3.32 -10.99
N ARG A 109 -0.40 -2.18 -11.48
CA ARG A 109 -0.45 -0.95 -10.70
C ARG A 109 -1.89 -0.48 -10.50
N GLN A 110 -2.74 -0.66 -11.51
CA GLN A 110 -4.17 -0.37 -11.37
C GLN A 110 -4.81 -1.28 -10.33
N ALA A 111 -4.40 -2.54 -10.28
CA ALA A 111 -4.91 -3.49 -9.29
C ALA A 111 -4.50 -3.07 -7.87
N VAL A 112 -3.27 -2.59 -7.69
CA VAL A 112 -2.83 -2.07 -6.39
C VAL A 112 -3.69 -0.87 -5.97
N ALA A 113 -3.95 0.05 -6.89
CA ALA A 113 -4.79 1.21 -6.59
C ALA A 113 -6.21 0.78 -6.19
N ALA A 114 -6.78 -0.19 -6.90
CA ALA A 114 -8.11 -0.71 -6.57
C ALA A 114 -8.11 -1.34 -5.18
N TYR A 115 -7.06 -2.06 -4.83
CA TYR A 115 -6.93 -2.66 -3.51
C TYR A 115 -6.88 -1.59 -2.42
N LEU A 116 -6.06 -0.56 -2.60
CA LEU A 116 -5.92 0.50 -1.59
C LEU A 116 -7.22 1.27 -1.39
N LYS A 117 -8.08 1.34 -2.42
CA LYS A 117 -9.39 1.96 -2.27
C LYS A 117 -10.40 1.05 -1.58
N ALA A 118 -10.13 -0.25 -1.51
CA ALA A 118 -11.06 -1.24 -0.97
C ALA A 118 -10.81 -1.58 0.50
N ILE A 119 -9.61 -1.29 1.03
CA ILE A 119 -9.32 -1.62 2.43
C ILE A 119 -10.04 -0.67 3.37
N PRO A 120 -10.26 -1.10 4.64
CA PRO A 120 -10.96 -0.24 5.59
C PRO A 120 -10.24 1.08 5.82
N ALA A 121 -11.02 2.15 5.91
CA ALA A 121 -10.49 3.48 6.26
C ALA A 121 -10.15 3.49 7.75
N VAL A 122 -8.94 3.96 8.09
CA VAL A 122 -8.48 4.06 9.48
C VAL A 122 -8.01 5.48 9.71
N GLU A 123 -8.63 6.16 10.69
CA GLU A 123 -8.31 7.57 11.01
C GLU A 123 -6.94 7.72 11.72
#